data_90dbb67842bbbfb50ce962efa53f73ce
#
_entry.id   90dbb67842bbbfb50ce962efa53f73ce
#
_cell.length_a   1.000
_cell.length_b   1.000
_cell.length_c   1.000
_cell.angle_alpha   90.00
_cell.angle_beta   90.00
_cell.angle_gamma   90.00
#
_symmetry.space_group_name_H-M   'P 1'
#
loop_
_entity.id
_entity.type
_entity.pdbx_description
1 polymer ?
#
loop_
_entity_poly.entity_id
_entity_poly.type
_entity_poly.pdbx_seq_one_letter_code
_entity_poly.pdbx_strand_id
1 'polypeptide(L)'
;MNITAGLVDTKELVESDRKYLWHHLTPHKQLETKDPMVIVKGDGMRVWDAAGKAHLDAVSGAVWTVNVGYGRESIANAVRDQLVEMCYFAGSAGNIPGIKFAEKLIEKMPGMSRVYYSNSGSEANEKAYKIVRQIAAKNGGKKHKILYRDRDYHGTTITALSSSGQIERKAQYGPYTPGFIEVPHCCQYRCQFEDESDYGVKAALEIEKIIVAEGPDTVGALVLEPITAGGGVITPPEGYFETVQNICKKYNVLLHIDEVVCGLGRTGTWFGYQHYGIKPDIVTMAKGVASGYAAISCTVTTEEVFSQFKDSDDHMSYFRDISTFGGCAAGPAAALENMRIIENENLLENCTQMGEYLLEKLRGLQNKYKIIGDVRGKGLFCGMELVKNRKTKEPVAESVVAKIAADCMEQGVIIGRTNRSLDGLNNTICVSPALICTTDDLDEVVDAIDIAMSRHGVL
;
A
#
# COMPACT_ATOMS: atom_id res chain seq x y z
N MET A 1 31.71 -6.65 -9.31
CA MET A 1 32.33 -5.35 -8.97
C MET A 1 31.43 -4.71 -7.90
N ASN A 2 31.81 -4.79 -6.63
CA ASN A 2 31.04 -4.11 -5.57
C ASN A 2 31.19 -2.60 -5.75
N ILE A 3 30.17 -1.93 -6.30
CA ILE A 3 30.06 -0.46 -6.32
C ILE A 3 29.67 -0.02 -4.90
N THR A 4 30.43 -0.43 -3.89
CA THR A 4 30.07 -0.16 -2.51
C THR A 4 31.05 0.75 -1.82
N ALA A 5 30.50 1.77 -1.26
CA ALA A 5 30.88 2.47 0.00
C ALA A 5 32.37 2.66 0.35
N GLY A 6 33.27 2.80 -0.59
CA GLY A 6 34.67 3.06 -0.32
C GLY A 6 35.44 3.84 -1.40
N LEU A 7 34.79 4.08 -2.54
CA LEU A 7 35.45 4.65 -3.73
C LEU A 7 34.67 5.81 -4.39
N VAL A 8 33.56 6.27 -3.84
CA VAL A 8 32.81 7.38 -4.44
C VAL A 8 32.80 8.55 -3.47
N ASP A 9 33.28 9.71 -3.91
CA ASP A 9 33.20 10.95 -3.13
C ASP A 9 31.73 11.31 -2.93
N THR A 10 31.31 11.41 -1.67
CA THR A 10 29.93 11.77 -1.29
C THR A 10 29.51 13.10 -1.93
N LYS A 11 30.41 14.05 -2.10
CA LYS A 11 30.12 15.33 -2.75
C LYS A 11 29.80 15.13 -4.23
N GLU A 12 30.59 14.30 -4.93
CA GLU A 12 30.34 13.98 -6.34
C GLU A 12 29.00 13.29 -6.53
N LEU A 13 28.62 12.36 -5.61
CA LEU A 13 27.31 11.71 -5.63
C LEU A 13 26.17 12.71 -5.46
N VAL A 14 26.25 13.60 -4.48
CA VAL A 14 25.25 14.63 -4.20
C VAL A 14 25.10 15.61 -5.38
N GLU A 15 26.22 16.03 -5.99
CA GLU A 15 26.20 16.89 -7.18
C GLU A 15 25.57 16.18 -8.38
N SER A 16 25.89 14.91 -8.59
CA SER A 16 25.31 14.10 -9.67
C SER A 16 23.83 13.83 -9.45
N ASP A 17 23.42 13.54 -8.21
CA ASP A 17 22.02 13.39 -7.84
C ASP A 17 21.21 14.64 -8.17
N ARG A 18 21.63 15.81 -7.69
CA ARG A 18 21.00 17.10 -7.99
C ARG A 18 20.88 17.39 -9.47
N LYS A 19 21.86 16.98 -10.25
CA LYS A 19 21.95 17.28 -11.68
C LYS A 19 21.13 16.36 -12.55
N TYR A 20 21.02 15.06 -12.18
CA TYR A 20 20.52 14.04 -13.09
C TYR A 20 19.28 13.29 -12.59
N LEU A 21 19.00 13.28 -11.28
CA LEU A 21 17.86 12.54 -10.73
C LEU A 21 16.63 13.45 -10.54
N TRP A 22 15.47 12.92 -10.93
CA TRP A 22 14.18 13.51 -10.64
C TRP A 22 13.50 12.70 -9.53
N HIS A 23 13.60 13.21 -8.29
CA HIS A 23 13.07 12.55 -7.12
C HIS A 23 11.54 12.55 -7.07
N HIS A 24 10.97 11.45 -6.60
CA HIS A 24 9.54 11.30 -6.40
C HIS A 24 9.03 12.26 -5.32
N LEU A 25 7.91 12.95 -5.58
CA LEU A 25 7.20 13.82 -4.62
C LEU A 25 8.10 14.86 -3.93
N THR A 26 9.12 15.33 -4.60
CA THR A 26 10.13 16.24 -4.04
C THR A 26 10.07 17.60 -4.75
N PRO A 27 9.81 18.69 -4.02
CA PRO A 27 10.03 20.03 -4.55
C PRO A 27 11.53 20.29 -4.75
N HIS A 28 12.02 20.12 -5.97
CA HIS A 28 13.47 20.15 -6.28
C HIS A 28 14.18 21.43 -5.86
N LYS A 29 13.47 22.57 -5.75
CA LYS A 29 14.02 23.81 -5.20
C LYS A 29 14.64 23.63 -3.81
N GLN A 30 14.14 22.70 -3.01
CA GLN A 30 14.71 22.40 -1.69
C GLN A 30 16.12 21.81 -1.77
N LEU A 31 16.44 21.10 -2.87
CA LEU A 31 17.74 20.48 -3.07
C LEU A 31 18.83 21.50 -3.48
N GLU A 32 18.47 22.75 -3.75
CA GLU A 32 19.44 23.83 -3.97
C GLU A 32 20.18 24.21 -2.68
N THR A 33 19.52 24.04 -1.52
CA THR A 33 20.05 24.44 -0.21
C THR A 33 20.20 23.27 0.76
N LYS A 34 19.58 22.11 0.49
CA LYS A 34 19.65 20.91 1.32
C LYS A 34 20.15 19.75 0.47
N ASP A 35 21.13 19.01 0.99
CA ASP A 35 21.65 17.83 0.30
C ASP A 35 20.56 16.73 0.22
N PRO A 36 20.42 16.07 -0.95
CA PRO A 36 19.63 14.87 -1.06
C PRO A 36 20.21 13.76 -0.18
N MET A 37 19.33 12.94 0.40
CA MET A 37 19.74 11.76 1.15
C MET A 37 20.11 10.65 0.17
N VAL A 38 21.35 10.21 0.18
CA VAL A 38 21.82 9.10 -0.67
C VAL A 38 21.98 7.87 0.22
N ILE A 39 21.13 6.85 0.01
CA ILE A 39 21.19 5.57 0.73
C ILE A 39 22.13 4.62 -0.01
N VAL A 40 23.11 4.06 0.71
CA VAL A 40 24.19 3.23 0.14
C VAL A 40 24.14 1.78 0.60
N LYS A 41 23.46 1.48 1.70
CA LYS A 41 23.35 0.13 2.26
C LYS A 41 22.04 -0.05 3.02
N GLY A 42 21.52 -1.28 3.03
CA GLY A 42 20.45 -1.72 3.92
C GLY A 42 20.79 -3.08 4.52
N ASP A 43 20.45 -3.29 5.80
CA ASP A 43 20.64 -4.54 6.51
C ASP A 43 19.61 -4.64 7.65
N GLY A 44 18.85 -5.72 7.72
CA GLY A 44 17.77 -5.91 8.69
C GLY A 44 16.77 -4.76 8.68
N MET A 45 16.71 -4.02 9.78
CA MET A 45 15.82 -2.86 9.98
C MET A 45 16.46 -1.53 9.59
N ARG A 46 17.74 -1.50 9.18
CA ARG A 46 18.49 -0.26 9.04
C ARG A 46 18.95 0.00 7.63
N VAL A 47 19.06 1.29 7.32
CA VAL A 47 19.71 1.80 6.12
C VAL A 47 20.83 2.75 6.50
N TRP A 48 21.86 2.86 5.65
CA TRP A 48 22.97 3.78 5.84
C TRP A 48 23.00 4.80 4.72
N ASP A 49 23.17 6.05 5.09
CA ASP A 49 23.41 7.11 4.11
C ASP A 49 24.88 7.19 3.68
N ALA A 50 25.16 7.99 2.66
CA ALA A 50 26.50 8.16 2.12
C ALA A 50 27.49 8.85 3.10
N ALA A 51 26.99 9.47 4.17
CA ALA A 51 27.81 9.99 5.26
C ALA A 51 28.17 8.90 6.29
N GLY A 52 27.67 7.67 6.10
CA GLY A 52 27.90 6.53 7.01
C GLY A 52 26.98 6.49 8.22
N LYS A 53 25.98 7.38 8.31
CA LYS A 53 25.01 7.38 9.40
C LYS A 53 23.99 6.27 9.18
N ALA A 54 23.77 5.46 10.22
CA ALA A 54 22.73 4.45 10.25
C ALA A 54 21.38 5.09 10.63
N HIS A 55 20.32 4.63 9.97
CA HIS A 55 18.95 5.01 10.26
C HIS A 55 18.09 3.76 10.41
N LEU A 56 17.32 3.67 11.50
CA LEU A 56 16.27 2.67 11.64
C LEU A 56 15.09 3.07 10.75
N ASP A 57 14.69 2.19 9.83
CA ASP A 57 13.60 2.44 8.89
C ASP A 57 12.28 1.93 9.46
N ALA A 58 11.50 2.82 10.05
CA ALA A 58 10.18 2.52 10.56
C ALA A 58 9.07 2.70 9.53
N VAL A 59 9.40 2.66 8.21
CA VAL A 59 8.42 2.83 7.09
C VAL A 59 8.60 1.80 5.97
N SER A 60 9.46 0.81 6.16
CA SER A 60 9.71 -0.28 5.19
C SER A 60 10.03 0.23 3.78
N GLY A 61 11.14 0.95 3.62
CA GLY A 61 11.55 1.55 2.36
C GLY A 61 10.78 2.83 2.02
N ALA A 62 10.37 3.58 3.03
CA ALA A 62 9.63 4.84 2.96
C ALA A 62 8.20 4.74 2.37
N VAL A 63 7.83 3.61 1.76
CA VAL A 63 6.53 3.42 1.07
C VAL A 63 5.93 2.02 1.29
N TRP A 64 6.18 1.42 2.46
CA TRP A 64 5.58 0.14 2.90
C TRP A 64 5.92 -1.06 2.00
N THR A 65 7.16 -1.14 1.52
CA THR A 65 7.58 -2.13 0.53
C THR A 65 8.40 -3.27 1.13
N VAL A 66 9.36 -2.95 2.01
CA VAL A 66 10.37 -3.89 2.53
C VAL A 66 9.80 -4.67 3.73
N ASN A 67 9.04 -5.74 3.45
CA ASN A 67 8.37 -6.50 4.52
C ASN A 67 9.34 -7.39 5.32
N VAL A 68 10.30 -8.05 4.67
CA VAL A 68 11.20 -9.02 5.34
C VAL A 68 12.56 -8.43 5.73
N GLY A 69 12.70 -7.10 5.63
CA GLY A 69 13.96 -6.41 5.94
C GLY A 69 14.94 -6.38 4.77
N TYR A 70 16.02 -5.63 4.99
CA TYR A 70 17.10 -5.45 4.02
C TYR A 70 18.14 -6.59 4.12
N GLY A 71 18.99 -6.74 3.09
CA GLY A 71 20.17 -7.62 3.12
C GLY A 71 19.84 -9.12 3.03
N ARG A 72 18.65 -9.51 2.52
CA ARG A 72 18.27 -10.93 2.39
C ARG A 72 19.00 -11.60 1.23
N GLU A 73 20.16 -12.17 1.53
CA GLU A 73 20.98 -12.88 0.52
C GLU A 73 20.22 -14.02 -0.17
N SER A 74 19.31 -14.72 0.53
CA SER A 74 18.54 -15.82 -0.07
C SER A 74 17.65 -15.32 -1.21
N ILE A 75 17.01 -14.15 -1.09
CA ILE A 75 16.21 -13.56 -2.17
C ILE A 75 17.12 -13.10 -3.32
N ALA A 76 18.24 -12.44 -3.00
CA ALA A 76 19.19 -11.99 -4.01
C ALA A 76 19.78 -13.16 -4.80
N ASN A 77 20.09 -14.29 -4.13
CA ASN A 77 20.56 -15.51 -4.76
C ASN A 77 19.48 -16.16 -5.63
N ALA A 78 18.22 -16.26 -5.16
CA ALA A 78 17.12 -16.79 -5.96
C ALA A 78 16.91 -15.98 -7.25
N VAL A 79 17.00 -14.64 -7.18
CA VAL A 79 16.95 -13.78 -8.35
C VAL A 79 18.14 -13.99 -9.28
N ARG A 80 19.37 -14.02 -8.75
CA ARG A 80 20.59 -14.23 -9.52
C ARG A 80 20.54 -15.56 -10.27
N ASP A 81 20.22 -16.64 -9.58
CA ASP A 81 20.22 -17.98 -10.15
C ASP A 81 19.17 -18.10 -11.25
N GLN A 82 17.99 -17.51 -11.03
CA GLN A 82 16.95 -17.47 -12.05
C GLN A 82 17.36 -16.64 -13.27
N LEU A 83 18.03 -15.51 -13.09
CA LEU A 83 18.51 -14.68 -14.21
C LEU A 83 19.59 -15.37 -15.03
N VAL A 84 20.44 -16.16 -14.39
CA VAL A 84 21.45 -17.00 -15.09
C VAL A 84 20.79 -18.12 -15.87
N GLU A 85 19.78 -18.78 -15.30
CA GLU A 85 19.07 -19.88 -15.95
C GLU A 85 18.21 -19.38 -17.12
N MET A 86 17.36 -18.40 -16.87
CA MET A 86 16.49 -17.80 -17.89
C MET A 86 15.97 -16.44 -17.41
N CYS A 87 16.40 -15.35 -18.04
CA CYS A 87 16.07 -14.00 -17.65
C CYS A 87 14.65 -13.60 -18.07
N TYR A 88 14.25 -13.96 -19.28
CA TYR A 88 12.99 -13.50 -19.86
C TYR A 88 12.48 -14.42 -20.97
N PHE A 89 11.18 -14.64 -20.94
CA PHE A 89 10.40 -15.08 -22.08
C PHE A 89 9.01 -14.42 -22.00
N ALA A 90 8.38 -14.15 -23.14
CA ALA A 90 7.08 -13.47 -23.18
C ALA A 90 6.02 -14.21 -22.34
N GLY A 91 5.17 -13.47 -21.64
CA GLY A 91 4.14 -14.00 -20.72
C GLY A 91 3.03 -14.84 -21.37
N SER A 92 3.10 -15.06 -22.71
CA SER A 92 2.28 -16.07 -23.42
C SER A 92 2.72 -17.50 -23.16
N ALA A 93 3.93 -17.71 -22.62
CA ALA A 93 4.42 -18.99 -22.14
C ALA A 93 4.65 -18.91 -20.62
N GLY A 94 4.39 -20.01 -19.91
CA GLY A 94 4.68 -20.11 -18.49
C GLY A 94 6.17 -20.31 -18.24
N ASN A 95 6.66 -19.83 -17.10
CA ASN A 95 7.99 -20.16 -16.57
C ASN A 95 7.85 -20.80 -15.17
N ILE A 96 8.86 -21.56 -14.76
CA ILE A 96 8.80 -22.34 -13.52
C ILE A 96 8.52 -21.45 -12.29
N PRO A 97 9.26 -20.38 -12.00
CA PRO A 97 8.97 -19.56 -10.81
C PRO A 97 7.60 -18.88 -10.88
N GLY A 98 7.16 -18.46 -12.08
CA GLY A 98 5.82 -17.86 -12.24
C GLY A 98 4.70 -18.85 -11.92
N ILE A 99 4.81 -20.10 -12.40
CA ILE A 99 3.82 -21.15 -12.11
C ILE A 99 3.82 -21.47 -10.61
N LYS A 100 5.01 -21.68 -10.02
CA LYS A 100 5.14 -22.06 -8.61
C LYS A 100 4.71 -20.93 -7.66
N PHE A 101 5.00 -19.69 -7.99
CA PHE A 101 4.53 -18.56 -7.20
C PHE A 101 2.99 -18.40 -7.28
N ALA A 102 2.40 -18.56 -8.47
CA ALA A 102 0.94 -18.52 -8.61
C ALA A 102 0.27 -19.63 -7.76
N GLU A 103 0.79 -20.87 -7.81
CA GLU A 103 0.31 -21.99 -7.00
C GLU A 103 0.36 -21.64 -5.50
N LYS A 104 1.53 -21.23 -5.00
CA LYS A 104 1.73 -20.86 -3.58
C LYS A 104 0.88 -19.67 -3.15
N LEU A 105 0.71 -18.67 -4.01
CA LEU A 105 -0.10 -17.50 -3.72
C LEU A 105 -1.58 -17.87 -3.56
N ILE A 106 -2.12 -18.66 -4.48
CA ILE A 106 -3.52 -19.08 -4.47
C ILE A 106 -3.83 -19.96 -3.26
N GLU A 107 -2.89 -20.80 -2.79
CA GLU A 107 -3.05 -21.56 -1.52
C GLU A 107 -3.35 -20.66 -0.31
N LYS A 108 -2.84 -19.41 -0.31
CA LYS A 108 -3.08 -18.43 0.77
C LYS A 108 -4.35 -17.59 0.57
N MET A 109 -5.04 -17.77 -0.56
CA MET A 109 -6.19 -16.96 -0.99
C MET A 109 -7.43 -17.82 -1.30
N PRO A 110 -8.10 -18.41 -0.30
CA PRO A 110 -9.26 -19.26 -0.54
C PRO A 110 -10.35 -18.55 -1.36
N GLY A 111 -10.77 -19.19 -2.46
CA GLY A 111 -11.76 -18.63 -3.41
C GLY A 111 -11.14 -17.95 -4.63
N MET A 112 -9.85 -17.62 -4.60
CA MET A 112 -9.13 -17.11 -5.77
C MET A 112 -8.65 -18.24 -6.67
N SER A 113 -8.39 -17.95 -7.94
CA SER A 113 -8.14 -18.99 -8.96
C SER A 113 -7.01 -18.67 -9.94
N ARG A 114 -6.85 -17.42 -10.37
CA ARG A 114 -5.90 -17.04 -11.43
C ARG A 114 -5.10 -15.80 -11.06
N VAL A 115 -3.85 -15.82 -11.45
CA VAL A 115 -2.89 -14.72 -11.23
C VAL A 115 -2.44 -14.16 -12.57
N TYR A 116 -2.60 -12.87 -12.76
CA TYR A 116 -2.03 -12.10 -13.86
C TYR A 116 -0.89 -11.22 -13.32
N TYR A 117 0.32 -11.36 -13.89
CA TYR A 117 1.49 -10.61 -13.44
C TYR A 117 1.65 -9.27 -14.13
N SER A 118 2.17 -8.29 -13.39
CA SER A 118 2.59 -6.96 -13.85
C SER A 118 3.81 -6.50 -13.02
N ASN A 119 4.18 -5.22 -13.10
CA ASN A 119 5.41 -4.72 -12.45
C ASN A 119 5.14 -3.74 -11.31
N SER A 120 3.97 -3.11 -11.29
CA SER A 120 3.59 -2.10 -10.30
C SER A 120 2.14 -2.24 -9.86
N GLY A 121 1.79 -1.69 -8.68
CA GLY A 121 0.40 -1.64 -8.22
C GLY A 121 -0.51 -0.88 -9.18
N SER A 122 0.00 0.17 -9.81
CA SER A 122 -0.76 0.90 -10.85
C SER A 122 -1.13 0.00 -12.02
N GLU A 123 -0.18 -0.78 -12.54
CA GLU A 123 -0.46 -1.75 -13.61
C GLU A 123 -1.45 -2.83 -13.18
N ALA A 124 -1.30 -3.35 -11.95
CA ALA A 124 -2.24 -4.35 -11.44
C ALA A 124 -3.67 -3.82 -11.38
N ASN A 125 -3.86 -2.58 -10.92
CA ASN A 125 -5.18 -1.92 -10.90
C ASN A 125 -5.71 -1.62 -12.32
N GLU A 126 -4.86 -1.18 -13.23
CA GLU A 126 -5.23 -1.01 -14.65
C GLU A 126 -5.78 -2.33 -15.26
N LYS A 127 -5.14 -3.49 -14.93
CA LYS A 127 -5.63 -4.79 -15.37
C LYS A 127 -7.02 -5.10 -14.79
N ALA A 128 -7.19 -4.86 -13.49
CA ALA A 128 -8.48 -5.03 -12.82
C ALA A 128 -9.58 -4.19 -13.49
N TYR A 129 -9.31 -2.93 -13.79
CA TYR A 129 -10.28 -2.04 -14.46
C TYR A 129 -10.57 -2.47 -15.89
N LYS A 130 -9.58 -2.96 -16.63
CA LYS A 130 -9.76 -3.52 -17.96
C LYS A 130 -10.61 -4.80 -17.92
N ILE A 131 -10.39 -5.67 -16.93
CA ILE A 131 -11.22 -6.87 -16.70
C ILE A 131 -12.68 -6.46 -16.50
N VAL A 132 -12.97 -5.53 -15.57
CA VAL A 132 -14.33 -5.03 -15.30
C VAL A 132 -14.99 -4.47 -16.58
N ARG A 133 -14.28 -3.62 -17.31
CA ARG A 133 -14.81 -2.99 -18.53
C ARG A 133 -15.03 -3.98 -19.68
N GLN A 134 -14.17 -4.99 -19.82
CA GLN A 134 -14.35 -6.01 -20.84
C GLN A 134 -15.54 -6.94 -20.50
N ILE A 135 -15.71 -7.31 -19.21
CA ILE A 135 -16.90 -8.02 -18.75
C ILE A 135 -18.17 -7.20 -19.06
N ALA A 136 -18.16 -5.91 -18.75
CA ALA A 136 -19.27 -5.03 -19.07
C ALA A 136 -19.57 -4.99 -20.58
N ALA A 137 -18.55 -4.85 -21.42
CA ALA A 137 -18.69 -4.83 -22.88
C ALA A 137 -19.32 -6.13 -23.42
N LYS A 138 -18.92 -7.29 -22.93
CA LYS A 138 -19.50 -8.60 -23.27
C LYS A 138 -20.95 -8.73 -22.83
N ASN A 139 -21.35 -8.04 -21.76
CA ASN A 139 -22.70 -8.10 -21.17
C ASN A 139 -23.53 -6.83 -21.48
N GLY A 140 -23.42 -6.28 -22.67
CA GLY A 140 -24.24 -5.18 -23.16
C GLY A 140 -23.75 -3.77 -22.84
N GLY A 141 -22.53 -3.64 -22.34
CA GLY A 141 -21.79 -2.37 -22.22
C GLY A 141 -22.16 -1.46 -21.05
N LYS A 142 -23.14 -1.84 -20.22
CA LYS A 142 -23.68 -0.93 -19.19
C LYS A 142 -22.82 -0.84 -17.93
N LYS A 143 -22.39 -1.97 -17.34
CA LYS A 143 -21.71 -2.05 -16.04
C LYS A 143 -20.22 -1.69 -16.09
N HIS A 144 -19.86 -0.51 -16.60
CA HIS A 144 -18.48 -0.07 -16.80
C HIS A 144 -17.95 0.92 -15.75
N LYS A 145 -18.85 1.48 -14.91
CA LYS A 145 -18.44 2.41 -13.85
C LYS A 145 -17.75 1.66 -12.71
N ILE A 146 -16.75 2.31 -12.13
CA ILE A 146 -15.96 1.79 -11.01
C ILE A 146 -16.06 2.79 -9.86
N LEU A 147 -16.54 2.34 -8.72
CA LEU A 147 -16.56 3.13 -7.50
C LEU A 147 -15.21 3.02 -6.79
N TYR A 148 -14.74 4.11 -6.18
CA TYR A 148 -13.53 4.15 -5.37
C TYR A 148 -13.76 5.00 -4.13
N ARG A 149 -13.06 4.69 -3.03
CA ARG A 149 -13.26 5.37 -1.76
C ARG A 149 -12.40 6.64 -1.65
N ASP A 150 -12.99 7.72 -1.13
CA ASP A 150 -12.26 8.91 -0.69
C ASP A 150 -11.07 8.52 0.20
N ARG A 151 -9.93 9.16 -0.01
CA ARG A 151 -8.63 8.94 0.65
C ARG A 151 -7.88 7.67 0.25
N ASP A 152 -8.47 6.70 -0.44
CA ASP A 152 -7.75 5.55 -0.97
C ASP A 152 -6.82 5.95 -2.12
N TYR A 153 -5.76 5.15 -2.33
CA TYR A 153 -4.78 5.38 -3.40
C TYR A 153 -4.53 4.09 -4.18
N HIS A 154 -4.79 4.14 -5.48
CA HIS A 154 -4.73 2.95 -6.34
C HIS A 154 -3.68 3.02 -7.46
N GLY A 155 -2.94 4.11 -7.57
CA GLY A 155 -1.84 4.19 -8.53
C GLY A 155 -1.61 5.58 -9.12
N THR A 156 -0.62 5.65 -10.01
CA THR A 156 -0.11 6.89 -10.60
C THR A 156 -0.28 6.98 -12.13
N THR A 157 -0.69 5.89 -12.81
CA THR A 157 -1.16 5.99 -14.21
C THR A 157 -2.46 6.77 -14.26
N ILE A 158 -2.78 7.39 -15.37
CA ILE A 158 -3.97 8.27 -15.46
C ILE A 158 -5.26 7.54 -15.05
N THR A 159 -5.46 6.28 -15.47
CA THR A 159 -6.67 5.53 -15.10
C THR A 159 -6.64 5.07 -13.64
N ALA A 160 -5.51 4.56 -13.14
CA ALA A 160 -5.39 4.21 -11.71
C ALA A 160 -5.52 5.46 -10.81
N LEU A 161 -4.99 6.60 -11.26
CA LEU A 161 -5.15 7.87 -10.55
C LEU A 161 -6.61 8.37 -10.57
N SER A 162 -7.37 8.04 -11.62
CA SER A 162 -8.81 8.36 -11.70
C SER A 162 -9.60 7.72 -10.56
N SER A 163 -9.16 6.58 -10.03
CA SER A 163 -9.75 5.87 -8.88
C SER A 163 -9.13 6.24 -7.53
N SER A 164 -8.25 7.23 -7.46
CA SER A 164 -7.67 7.65 -6.18
C SER A 164 -8.46 8.79 -5.55
N GLY A 165 -8.80 8.64 -4.26
CA GLY A 165 -9.48 9.66 -3.45
C GLY A 165 -8.53 10.69 -2.84
N GLN A 166 -7.28 10.79 -3.31
CA GLN A 166 -6.28 11.73 -2.82
C GLN A 166 -6.18 12.96 -3.73
N ILE A 167 -6.86 14.03 -3.35
CA ILE A 167 -7.01 15.26 -4.15
C ILE A 167 -5.64 15.84 -4.56
N GLU A 168 -4.67 15.91 -3.66
CA GLU A 168 -3.33 16.42 -3.96
C GLU A 168 -2.61 15.60 -5.03
N ARG A 169 -2.81 14.27 -5.04
CA ARG A 169 -2.25 13.37 -6.05
C ARG A 169 -2.86 13.58 -7.43
N LYS A 170 -4.11 14.00 -7.46
CA LYS A 170 -4.87 14.24 -8.69
C LYS A 170 -4.67 15.64 -9.25
N ALA A 171 -4.29 16.61 -8.44
CA ALA A 171 -4.19 18.00 -8.86
C ALA A 171 -3.32 18.17 -10.12
N GLN A 172 -3.84 18.90 -11.11
CA GLN A 172 -3.18 19.27 -12.37
C GLN A 172 -2.91 18.13 -13.39
N TYR A 173 -3.41 16.90 -13.16
CA TYR A 173 -3.21 15.77 -14.09
C TYR A 173 -4.43 15.42 -14.94
N GLY A 174 -5.55 16.15 -14.80
CA GLY A 174 -6.75 15.92 -15.64
C GLY A 174 -6.56 16.32 -17.12
N PRO A 175 -7.45 15.89 -18.01
CA PRO A 175 -8.69 15.16 -17.71
C PRO A 175 -8.46 13.69 -17.35
N TYR A 176 -9.30 13.18 -16.42
CA TYR A 176 -9.25 11.80 -15.95
C TYR A 176 -10.08 10.86 -16.81
N THR A 177 -9.81 9.55 -16.67
CA THR A 177 -10.60 8.51 -17.33
C THR A 177 -12.04 8.54 -16.82
N PRO A 178 -13.07 8.66 -17.68
CA PRO A 178 -14.46 8.71 -17.25
C PRO A 178 -14.95 7.39 -16.66
N GLY A 179 -16.01 7.47 -15.84
CA GLY A 179 -16.67 6.32 -15.22
C GLY A 179 -16.05 5.89 -13.88
N PHE A 180 -15.22 6.72 -13.25
CA PHE A 180 -14.77 6.54 -11.88
C PHE A 180 -15.55 7.49 -10.96
N ILE A 181 -16.23 6.90 -9.95
CA ILE A 181 -17.15 7.61 -9.05
C ILE A 181 -16.66 7.46 -7.62
N GLU A 182 -16.51 8.59 -6.92
CA GLU A 182 -16.05 8.60 -5.54
C GLU A 182 -17.17 8.21 -4.57
N VAL A 183 -16.83 7.41 -3.54
CA VAL A 183 -17.68 7.12 -2.39
C VAL A 183 -17.01 7.62 -1.10
N PRO A 184 -17.78 7.94 -0.03
CA PRO A 184 -17.24 8.48 1.20
C PRO A 184 -16.24 7.54 1.90
N HIS A 185 -15.31 8.12 2.68
CA HIS A 185 -14.39 7.37 3.54
C HIS A 185 -15.10 6.71 4.73
N CYS A 186 -14.40 5.77 5.40
CA CYS A 186 -14.89 5.07 6.60
C CYS A 186 -14.09 5.40 7.88
N CYS A 187 -13.54 6.62 7.98
CA CYS A 187 -12.76 7.03 9.15
C CYS A 187 -13.67 7.39 10.32
N GLN A 188 -13.82 6.48 11.29
CA GLN A 188 -14.68 6.69 12.46
C GLN A 188 -14.24 7.89 13.31
N TYR A 189 -12.93 8.09 13.48
CA TYR A 189 -12.43 9.27 14.19
C TYR A 189 -12.90 10.59 13.57
N ARG A 190 -13.19 10.60 12.26
CA ARG A 190 -13.73 11.74 11.53
C ARG A 190 -15.13 11.44 11.03
N CYS A 191 -15.98 10.94 11.96
CA CYS A 191 -17.36 10.58 11.68
C CYS A 191 -18.09 11.71 10.96
N GLN A 192 -18.85 11.36 9.93
CA GLN A 192 -19.62 12.27 9.08
C GLN A 192 -21.08 12.35 9.51
N PHE A 193 -21.48 11.58 10.52
CA PHE A 193 -22.85 11.50 11.03
C PHE A 193 -22.94 12.14 12.43
N GLU A 194 -24.12 12.64 12.78
CA GLU A 194 -24.38 13.18 14.12
C GLU A 194 -24.31 12.09 15.21
N ASP A 195 -24.76 10.87 14.86
CA ASP A 195 -24.71 9.70 15.73
C ASP A 195 -23.64 8.73 15.23
N GLU A 196 -22.64 8.47 16.08
CA GLU A 196 -21.51 7.56 15.78
C GLU A 196 -21.87 6.07 15.97
N SER A 197 -23.07 5.74 16.47
CA SER A 197 -23.50 4.34 16.60
C SER A 197 -23.55 3.65 15.22
N ASP A 198 -23.12 2.39 15.16
CA ASP A 198 -23.10 1.61 13.92
C ASP A 198 -22.44 2.32 12.72
N TYR A 199 -21.43 3.16 13.01
CA TYR A 199 -20.78 3.99 12.00
C TYR A 199 -20.31 3.17 10.79
N GLY A 200 -19.79 1.96 10.99
CA GLY A 200 -19.34 1.10 9.90
C GLY A 200 -20.46 0.75 8.92
N VAL A 201 -21.62 0.38 9.45
CA VAL A 201 -22.81 0.07 8.65
C VAL A 201 -23.31 1.33 7.93
N LYS A 202 -23.44 2.46 8.64
CA LYS A 202 -23.88 3.73 8.06
C LYS A 202 -22.96 4.19 6.93
N ALA A 203 -21.64 4.13 7.11
CA ALA A 203 -20.66 4.50 6.10
C ALA A 203 -20.75 3.60 4.85
N ALA A 204 -20.99 2.30 5.03
CA ALA A 204 -21.19 1.37 3.93
C ALA A 204 -22.51 1.66 3.18
N LEU A 205 -23.58 2.02 3.87
CA LEU A 205 -24.86 2.36 3.26
C LEU A 205 -24.81 3.63 2.38
N GLU A 206 -23.85 4.54 2.63
CA GLU A 206 -23.63 5.67 1.70
C GLU A 206 -23.15 5.18 0.33
N ILE A 207 -22.40 4.07 0.27
CA ILE A 207 -22.00 3.44 -1.00
C ILE A 207 -23.25 2.94 -1.74
N GLU A 208 -24.19 2.32 -1.03
CA GLU A 208 -25.46 1.86 -1.63
C GLU A 208 -26.25 2.99 -2.25
N LYS A 209 -26.37 4.13 -1.56
CA LYS A 209 -27.06 5.32 -2.10
C LYS A 209 -26.42 5.80 -3.41
N ILE A 210 -25.09 5.78 -3.50
CA ILE A 210 -24.37 6.18 -4.71
C ILE A 210 -24.61 5.16 -5.83
N ILE A 211 -24.58 3.85 -5.56
CA ILE A 211 -24.90 2.81 -6.56
C ILE A 211 -26.31 3.04 -7.12
N VAL A 212 -27.28 3.33 -6.26
CA VAL A 212 -28.67 3.59 -6.68
C VAL A 212 -28.76 4.87 -7.51
N ALA A 213 -28.09 5.94 -7.10
CA ALA A 213 -28.09 7.23 -7.81
C ALA A 213 -27.41 7.14 -9.19
N GLU A 214 -26.31 6.39 -9.31
CA GLU A 214 -25.59 6.17 -10.56
C GLU A 214 -26.31 5.20 -11.52
N GLY A 215 -27.30 4.48 -11.02
CA GLY A 215 -28.02 3.40 -11.70
C GLY A 215 -27.29 2.05 -11.50
N PRO A 216 -27.89 1.10 -10.76
CA PRO A 216 -27.25 -0.18 -10.40
C PRO A 216 -26.72 -0.98 -11.59
N ASP A 217 -27.41 -0.86 -12.74
CA ASP A 217 -27.01 -1.52 -13.99
C ASP A 217 -25.80 -0.88 -14.68
N THR A 218 -25.27 0.22 -14.13
CA THR A 218 -24.10 0.92 -14.71
C THR A 218 -22.82 0.72 -13.89
N VAL A 219 -22.95 0.26 -12.64
CA VAL A 219 -21.82 0.07 -11.72
C VAL A 219 -21.29 -1.36 -11.84
N GLY A 220 -20.04 -1.50 -12.26
CA GLY A 220 -19.37 -2.79 -12.49
C GLY A 220 -18.52 -3.27 -11.33
N ALA A 221 -17.86 -2.36 -10.64
CA ALA A 221 -16.98 -2.72 -9.52
C ALA A 221 -16.91 -1.61 -8.47
N LEU A 222 -16.49 -2.02 -7.25
CA LEU A 222 -16.07 -1.14 -6.16
C LEU A 222 -14.65 -1.53 -5.77
N VAL A 223 -13.69 -0.59 -5.83
CA VAL A 223 -12.31 -0.81 -5.39
C VAL A 223 -12.05 -0.15 -4.04
N LEU A 224 -11.44 -0.90 -3.11
CA LEU A 224 -11.15 -0.46 -1.74
C LEU A 224 -9.80 -1.00 -1.25
N GLU A 225 -9.05 -0.20 -0.49
CA GLU A 225 -7.97 -0.71 0.36
C GLU A 225 -8.56 -1.36 1.63
N PRO A 226 -8.04 -2.50 2.15
CA PRO A 226 -8.49 -3.06 3.44
C PRO A 226 -8.28 -2.09 4.60
N ILE A 227 -7.15 -1.39 4.59
CA ILE A 227 -6.84 -0.24 5.45
C ILE A 227 -6.37 0.85 4.50
N THR A 228 -7.03 2.01 4.52
CA THR A 228 -6.61 3.15 3.70
C THR A 228 -5.21 3.57 4.10
N ALA A 229 -4.24 3.38 3.22
CA ALA A 229 -2.84 3.61 3.57
C ALA A 229 -2.47 5.10 3.54
N GLY A 230 -2.31 5.64 2.34
CA GLY A 230 -1.87 7.03 2.12
C GLY A 230 -2.86 8.08 2.65
N GLY A 231 -4.10 7.72 2.84
CA GLY A 231 -5.15 8.58 3.40
C GLY A 231 -5.14 8.71 4.92
N GLY A 232 -4.20 8.09 5.63
CA GLY A 232 -4.04 8.27 7.07
C GLY A 232 -4.14 7.01 7.92
N VAL A 233 -3.80 5.85 7.39
CA VAL A 233 -3.89 4.54 8.07
C VAL A 233 -5.30 4.32 8.64
N ILE A 234 -6.32 4.48 7.81
CA ILE A 234 -7.72 4.38 8.26
C ILE A 234 -8.14 2.91 8.31
N THR A 235 -8.34 2.41 9.52
CA THR A 235 -8.89 1.08 9.76
C THR A 235 -10.41 1.12 9.63
N PRO A 236 -11.01 0.23 8.83
CA PRO A 236 -12.47 0.16 8.71
C PRO A 236 -13.10 -0.24 10.04
N PRO A 237 -14.20 0.43 10.45
CA PRO A 237 -14.93 0.08 11.65
C PRO A 237 -15.71 -1.22 11.49
N GLU A 238 -16.17 -1.76 12.63
CA GLU A 238 -16.98 -2.98 12.67
C GLU A 238 -18.22 -2.86 11.78
N GLY A 239 -18.59 -3.95 11.11
CA GLY A 239 -19.74 -4.03 10.22
C GLY A 239 -19.54 -3.39 8.82
N TYR A 240 -18.48 -2.61 8.60
CA TYR A 240 -18.27 -1.92 7.32
C TYR A 240 -18.12 -2.90 6.15
N PHE A 241 -17.13 -3.77 6.18
CA PHE A 241 -16.85 -4.66 5.06
C PHE A 241 -17.91 -5.76 4.85
N GLU A 242 -18.53 -6.23 5.92
CA GLU A 242 -19.67 -7.16 5.81
C GLU A 242 -20.82 -6.50 5.04
N THR A 243 -21.17 -5.26 5.41
CA THR A 243 -22.23 -4.49 4.73
C THR A 243 -21.85 -4.20 3.29
N VAL A 244 -20.61 -3.76 3.02
CA VAL A 244 -20.09 -3.54 1.66
C VAL A 244 -20.23 -4.79 0.79
N GLN A 245 -19.80 -5.95 1.30
CA GLN A 245 -19.92 -7.22 0.55
C GLN A 245 -21.39 -7.56 0.22
N ASN A 246 -22.29 -7.34 1.18
CA ASN A 246 -23.72 -7.60 0.99
C ASN A 246 -24.31 -6.64 -0.07
N ILE A 247 -23.91 -5.37 -0.07
CA ILE A 247 -24.30 -4.39 -1.10
C ILE A 247 -23.78 -4.84 -2.48
N CYS A 248 -22.50 -5.19 -2.57
CA CYS A 248 -21.91 -5.66 -3.83
C CYS A 248 -22.66 -6.87 -4.40
N LYS A 249 -22.98 -7.86 -3.56
CA LYS A 249 -23.79 -9.03 -3.96
C LYS A 249 -25.20 -8.63 -4.42
N LYS A 250 -25.88 -7.76 -3.67
CA LYS A 250 -27.25 -7.31 -3.97
C LYS A 250 -27.36 -6.68 -5.37
N TYR A 251 -26.36 -5.92 -5.77
CA TYR A 251 -26.36 -5.19 -7.04
C TYR A 251 -25.48 -5.81 -8.13
N ASN A 252 -24.92 -7.01 -7.87
CA ASN A 252 -23.99 -7.67 -8.79
C ASN A 252 -22.83 -6.74 -9.20
N VAL A 253 -22.18 -6.12 -8.23
CA VAL A 253 -21.00 -5.26 -8.35
C VAL A 253 -19.79 -6.07 -7.91
N LEU A 254 -18.75 -6.14 -8.73
CA LEU A 254 -17.51 -6.85 -8.38
C LEU A 254 -16.79 -6.14 -7.22
N LEU A 255 -16.45 -6.89 -6.18
CA LEU A 255 -15.65 -6.39 -5.07
C LEU A 255 -14.17 -6.55 -5.39
N HIS A 256 -13.49 -5.43 -5.65
CA HIS A 256 -12.07 -5.37 -5.89
C HIS A 256 -11.35 -4.86 -4.64
N ILE A 257 -10.44 -5.65 -4.09
CA ILE A 257 -9.63 -5.27 -2.92
C ILE A 257 -8.20 -5.00 -3.35
N ASP A 258 -7.71 -3.81 -3.05
CA ASP A 258 -6.34 -3.39 -3.29
C ASP A 258 -5.46 -3.70 -2.07
N GLU A 259 -4.71 -4.79 -2.18
CA GLU A 259 -3.78 -5.31 -1.17
C GLU A 259 -2.33 -4.81 -1.38
N VAL A 260 -2.13 -3.78 -2.19
CA VAL A 260 -0.80 -3.28 -2.52
C VAL A 260 0.01 -2.90 -1.28
N VAL A 261 -0.64 -2.39 -0.23
CA VAL A 261 0.03 -2.09 1.04
C VAL A 261 -0.21 -3.17 2.09
N CYS A 262 -1.44 -3.63 2.26
CA CYS A 262 -1.84 -4.52 3.36
C CYS A 262 -1.39 -5.97 3.16
N GLY A 263 -1.14 -6.38 1.92
CA GLY A 263 -0.79 -7.76 1.59
C GLY A 263 0.58 -8.22 2.07
N LEU A 264 0.78 -9.52 2.00
CA LEU A 264 2.03 -10.22 2.34
C LEU A 264 2.51 -9.93 3.78
N GLY A 265 1.58 -10.01 4.73
CA GLY A 265 1.92 -10.04 6.16
C GLY A 265 1.81 -8.69 6.88
N ARG A 266 1.68 -7.56 6.19
CA ARG A 266 1.72 -6.21 6.78
C ARG A 266 0.78 -6.01 7.97
N THR A 267 -0.36 -6.69 7.97
CA THR A 267 -1.41 -6.56 9.00
C THR A 267 -1.48 -7.76 9.97
N GLY A 268 -0.55 -8.71 9.89
CA GLY A 268 -0.52 -9.93 10.72
C GLY A 268 -1.24 -11.13 10.08
N THR A 269 -1.82 -10.97 8.91
CA THR A 269 -2.37 -12.04 8.07
C THR A 269 -1.73 -11.98 6.68
N TRP A 270 -1.88 -13.02 5.85
CA TRP A 270 -1.36 -12.98 4.47
C TRP A 270 -1.91 -11.79 3.69
N PHE A 271 -3.21 -11.49 3.87
CA PHE A 271 -3.89 -10.36 3.21
C PHE A 271 -4.80 -9.64 4.21
N GLY A 272 -4.86 -8.31 4.10
CA GLY A 272 -5.64 -7.47 5.00
C GLY A 272 -7.14 -7.77 4.98
N TYR A 273 -7.71 -8.15 3.82
CA TYR A 273 -9.12 -8.48 3.70
C TYR A 273 -9.53 -9.69 4.55
N GLN A 274 -8.58 -10.58 4.91
CA GLN A 274 -8.86 -11.77 5.72
C GLN A 274 -9.34 -11.43 7.13
N HIS A 275 -8.95 -10.27 7.68
CA HIS A 275 -9.45 -9.79 8.96
C HIS A 275 -10.96 -9.56 9.00
N TYR A 276 -11.56 -9.34 7.85
CA TYR A 276 -12.98 -8.96 7.73
C TYR A 276 -13.87 -10.09 7.22
N GLY A 277 -13.30 -11.27 6.95
CA GLY A 277 -14.03 -12.44 6.47
C GLY A 277 -14.74 -12.26 5.14
N ILE A 278 -14.36 -11.25 4.35
CA ILE A 278 -14.93 -10.97 3.03
C ILE A 278 -14.31 -11.85 1.95
N LYS A 279 -15.05 -11.99 0.84
CA LYS A 279 -14.66 -12.76 -0.34
C LYS A 279 -14.62 -11.83 -1.55
N PRO A 280 -13.47 -11.23 -1.88
CA PRO A 280 -13.33 -10.37 -3.05
C PRO A 280 -13.40 -11.17 -4.35
N ASP A 281 -13.82 -10.51 -5.44
CA ASP A 281 -13.81 -11.04 -6.80
C ASP A 281 -12.47 -10.81 -7.48
N ILE A 282 -11.82 -9.68 -7.16
CA ILE A 282 -10.52 -9.27 -7.69
C ILE A 282 -9.66 -8.78 -6.53
N VAL A 283 -8.39 -9.19 -6.51
CA VAL A 283 -7.38 -8.69 -5.56
C VAL A 283 -6.16 -8.21 -6.33
N THR A 284 -5.68 -7.00 -6.04
CA THR A 284 -4.43 -6.48 -6.60
C THR A 284 -3.37 -6.34 -5.52
N MET A 285 -2.11 -6.62 -5.84
CA MET A 285 -1.00 -6.54 -4.90
C MET A 285 0.32 -6.19 -5.58
N ALA A 286 1.24 -5.59 -4.83
CA ALA A 286 2.60 -5.25 -5.26
C ALA A 286 3.51 -5.16 -4.02
N LYS A 287 4.46 -4.23 -3.95
CA LYS A 287 5.29 -3.89 -2.78
C LYS A 287 5.82 -5.12 -2.01
N GLY A 288 5.13 -5.48 -0.94
CA GLY A 288 5.46 -6.63 -0.09
C GLY A 288 5.52 -7.98 -0.80
N VAL A 289 5.03 -8.09 -2.04
CA VAL A 289 5.07 -9.33 -2.84
C VAL A 289 6.50 -9.86 -2.97
N ALA A 290 7.46 -8.98 -3.26
CA ALA A 290 8.89 -9.34 -3.32
C ALA A 290 9.74 -8.46 -2.37
N SER A 291 9.13 -7.77 -1.41
CA SER A 291 9.82 -6.93 -0.43
C SER A 291 10.84 -5.94 -1.02
N GLY A 292 10.58 -5.44 -2.23
CA GLY A 292 11.46 -4.48 -2.91
C GLY A 292 12.67 -5.10 -3.62
N TYR A 293 12.90 -6.42 -3.54
CA TYR A 293 14.02 -7.10 -4.19
C TYR A 293 13.83 -7.26 -5.71
N ALA A 294 12.58 -7.28 -6.18
CA ALA A 294 12.26 -7.27 -7.61
C ALA A 294 10.93 -6.54 -7.84
N ALA A 295 10.80 -5.94 -9.01
CA ALA A 295 9.53 -5.36 -9.45
C ALA A 295 8.57 -6.49 -9.86
N ILE A 296 7.45 -6.60 -9.15
CA ILE A 296 6.36 -7.54 -9.42
C ILE A 296 5.06 -7.02 -8.82
N SER A 297 3.96 -7.26 -9.51
CA SER A 297 2.61 -7.08 -9.01
C SER A 297 1.70 -8.16 -9.57
N CYS A 298 0.57 -8.38 -8.90
CA CYS A 298 -0.40 -9.38 -9.29
C CYS A 298 -1.80 -8.78 -9.33
N THR A 299 -2.57 -9.18 -10.34
CA THR A 299 -4.03 -9.09 -10.36
C THR A 299 -4.56 -10.51 -10.25
N VAL A 300 -5.25 -10.80 -9.15
CA VAL A 300 -5.75 -12.14 -8.82
C VAL A 300 -7.26 -12.13 -8.91
N THR A 301 -7.84 -13.14 -9.54
CA THR A 301 -9.29 -13.23 -9.75
C THR A 301 -9.85 -14.56 -9.30
N THR A 302 -11.15 -14.58 -9.02
CA THR A 302 -11.93 -15.81 -8.84
C THR A 302 -12.07 -16.57 -10.16
N GLU A 303 -12.44 -17.84 -10.11
CA GLU A 303 -12.78 -18.63 -11.31
C GLU A 303 -13.98 -18.05 -12.04
N GLU A 304 -14.96 -17.49 -11.34
CA GLU A 304 -16.12 -16.84 -11.93
C GLU A 304 -15.73 -15.65 -12.81
N VAL A 305 -14.85 -14.79 -12.34
CA VAL A 305 -14.31 -13.68 -13.14
C VAL A 305 -13.49 -14.20 -14.32
N PHE A 306 -12.58 -15.15 -14.09
CA PHE A 306 -11.73 -15.70 -15.16
C PHE A 306 -12.53 -16.40 -16.25
N SER A 307 -13.58 -17.15 -15.89
CA SER A 307 -14.39 -17.91 -16.86
C SER A 307 -15.05 -17.03 -17.91
N GLN A 308 -15.27 -15.73 -17.63
CA GLN A 308 -15.78 -14.77 -18.59
C GLN A 308 -14.89 -14.59 -19.83
N PHE A 309 -13.62 -15.03 -19.76
CA PHE A 309 -12.62 -14.86 -20.81
C PHE A 309 -12.22 -16.19 -21.50
N LYS A 310 -12.89 -17.32 -21.18
CA LYS A 310 -12.60 -18.65 -21.72
C LYS A 310 -13.28 -18.94 -23.05
N ASP A 311 -14.22 -18.13 -23.48
CA ASP A 311 -14.95 -18.36 -24.72
C ASP A 311 -14.00 -18.25 -25.90
N SER A 312 -13.87 -19.36 -26.65
CA SER A 312 -12.92 -19.50 -27.74
C SER A 312 -13.55 -19.23 -29.13
N ASP A 313 -14.87 -19.18 -29.23
CA ASP A 313 -15.56 -19.01 -30.50
C ASP A 313 -15.51 -17.56 -31.02
N ASP A 314 -15.36 -16.61 -30.08
CA ASP A 314 -15.10 -15.20 -30.41
C ASP A 314 -13.64 -14.83 -30.10
N HIS A 315 -12.84 -14.58 -31.13
CA HIS A 315 -11.44 -14.15 -31.02
C HIS A 315 -11.26 -12.80 -30.28
N MET A 316 -12.34 -12.08 -29.96
CA MET A 316 -12.32 -10.87 -29.16
C MET A 316 -12.64 -11.14 -27.68
N SER A 317 -13.05 -12.34 -27.32
CA SER A 317 -13.53 -12.68 -25.97
C SER A 317 -12.43 -12.90 -24.93
N TYR A 318 -11.21 -13.29 -25.31
CA TYR A 318 -10.13 -13.47 -24.35
C TYR A 318 -9.61 -12.13 -23.82
N PHE A 319 -8.95 -12.13 -22.64
CA PHE A 319 -8.35 -10.93 -22.05
C PHE A 319 -7.11 -10.52 -22.84
N ARG A 320 -7.28 -9.55 -23.75
CA ARG A 320 -6.26 -9.09 -24.70
C ARG A 320 -5.40 -7.99 -24.09
N ASP A 321 -4.64 -8.34 -23.08
CA ASP A 321 -3.73 -7.46 -22.41
C ASP A 321 -2.30 -8.02 -22.42
N ILE A 322 -1.31 -7.14 -22.44
CA ILE A 322 0.09 -7.49 -22.38
C ILE A 322 0.86 -6.48 -21.54
N SER A 323 1.72 -7.00 -20.68
CA SER A 323 2.77 -6.22 -20.01
C SER A 323 4.09 -6.92 -20.34
N THR A 324 5.02 -6.22 -21.03
CA THR A 324 6.26 -6.86 -21.52
C THR A 324 7.00 -7.58 -20.42
N PHE A 325 7.20 -6.95 -19.27
CA PHE A 325 7.91 -7.54 -18.13
C PHE A 325 7.00 -8.18 -17.08
N GLY A 326 5.69 -8.24 -17.31
CA GLY A 326 4.75 -8.92 -16.44
C GLY A 326 5.03 -10.45 -16.46
N GLY A 327 5.42 -11.00 -15.31
CA GLY A 327 5.82 -12.39 -15.20
C GLY A 327 7.26 -12.68 -15.64
N CYS A 328 8.10 -11.65 -15.83
CA CYS A 328 9.55 -11.82 -15.91
C CYS A 328 10.05 -12.65 -14.72
N ALA A 329 10.82 -13.71 -15.01
CA ALA A 329 11.07 -14.82 -14.08
C ALA A 329 11.71 -14.39 -12.73
N ALA A 330 12.48 -13.32 -12.72
CA ALA A 330 13.13 -12.78 -11.51
C ALA A 330 12.12 -12.31 -10.44
N GLY A 331 11.02 -11.70 -10.86
CA GLY A 331 9.97 -11.24 -9.94
C GLY A 331 9.32 -12.38 -9.15
N PRO A 332 8.75 -13.39 -9.80
CA PRO A 332 8.22 -14.58 -9.14
C PRO A 332 9.24 -15.38 -8.32
N ALA A 333 10.50 -15.46 -8.74
CA ALA A 333 11.56 -16.10 -7.97
C ALA A 333 11.81 -15.38 -6.64
N ALA A 334 11.89 -14.04 -6.67
CA ALA A 334 11.99 -13.21 -5.48
C ALA A 334 10.75 -13.37 -4.57
N ALA A 335 9.56 -13.39 -5.17
CA ALA A 335 8.31 -13.50 -4.43
C ALA A 335 8.14 -14.86 -3.73
N LEU A 336 8.54 -15.96 -4.37
CA LEU A 336 8.55 -17.28 -3.76
C LEU A 336 9.44 -17.33 -2.53
N GLU A 337 10.66 -16.84 -2.66
CA GLU A 337 11.60 -16.81 -1.54
C GLU A 337 11.12 -15.86 -0.42
N ASN A 338 10.54 -14.73 -0.78
CA ASN A 338 9.91 -13.81 0.18
C ASN A 338 8.79 -14.51 0.99
N MET A 339 7.89 -15.24 0.33
CA MET A 339 6.85 -16.01 1.03
C MET A 339 7.46 -17.10 1.93
N ARG A 340 8.53 -17.76 1.49
CA ARG A 340 9.24 -18.76 2.29
C ARG A 340 9.83 -18.16 3.56
N ILE A 341 10.42 -16.97 3.48
CA ILE A 341 10.95 -16.24 4.66
C ILE A 341 9.82 -15.91 5.63
N ILE A 342 8.71 -15.35 5.12
CA ILE A 342 7.54 -15.01 5.95
C ILE A 342 7.04 -16.24 6.73
N GLU A 343 6.99 -17.42 6.09
CA GLU A 343 6.56 -18.67 6.74
C GLU A 343 7.60 -19.19 7.74
N ASN A 344 8.84 -19.32 7.32
CA ASN A 344 9.88 -19.97 8.12
C ASN A 344 10.28 -19.16 9.36
N GLU A 345 10.19 -17.84 9.29
CA GLU A 345 10.49 -16.94 10.39
C GLU A 345 9.23 -16.54 11.19
N ASN A 346 8.06 -17.14 10.90
CA ASN A 346 6.78 -16.86 11.57
C ASN A 346 6.41 -15.37 11.58
N LEU A 347 6.69 -14.65 10.50
CA LEU A 347 6.57 -13.18 10.47
C LEU A 347 5.14 -12.66 10.57
N LEU A 348 4.12 -13.47 10.27
CA LEU A 348 2.72 -13.08 10.49
C LEU A 348 2.40 -12.96 11.98
N GLU A 349 2.87 -13.93 12.77
CA GLU A 349 2.70 -13.91 14.22
C GLU A 349 3.52 -12.78 14.84
N ASN A 350 4.79 -12.62 14.45
CA ASN A 350 5.62 -11.50 14.90
C ASN A 350 4.96 -10.15 14.58
N CYS A 351 4.40 -10.00 13.36
CA CYS A 351 3.68 -8.78 12.97
C CYS A 351 2.49 -8.49 13.87
N THR A 352 1.75 -9.52 14.27
CA THR A 352 0.60 -9.37 15.19
C THR A 352 1.08 -8.93 16.57
N GLN A 353 2.04 -9.64 17.17
CA GLN A 353 2.56 -9.36 18.51
C GLN A 353 3.23 -7.98 18.57
N MET A 354 4.11 -7.67 17.63
CA MET A 354 4.80 -6.38 17.56
C MET A 354 3.85 -5.23 17.24
N GLY A 355 2.80 -5.50 16.45
CA GLY A 355 1.76 -4.52 16.16
C GLY A 355 0.93 -4.14 17.39
N GLU A 356 0.56 -5.11 18.22
CA GLU A 356 -0.12 -4.87 19.50
C GLU A 356 0.78 -4.09 20.45
N TYR A 357 2.04 -4.49 20.58
CA TYR A 357 3.04 -3.78 21.38
C TYR A 357 3.21 -2.33 20.92
N LEU A 358 3.36 -2.09 19.63
CA LEU A 358 3.49 -0.74 19.07
C LEU A 358 2.25 0.12 19.35
N LEU A 359 1.05 -0.42 19.14
CA LEU A 359 -0.19 0.32 19.41
C LEU A 359 -0.33 0.68 20.88
N GLU A 360 0.06 -0.20 21.81
CA GLU A 360 0.10 0.10 23.24
C GLU A 360 1.04 1.27 23.55
N LYS A 361 2.27 1.23 23.03
CA LYS A 361 3.26 2.32 23.19
C LYS A 361 2.77 3.66 22.61
N LEU A 362 2.19 3.64 21.40
CA LEU A 362 1.64 4.86 20.79
C LEU A 362 0.44 5.42 21.57
N ARG A 363 -0.39 4.58 22.17
CA ARG A 363 -1.45 5.00 23.11
C ARG A 363 -0.87 5.58 24.39
N GLY A 364 0.27 5.08 24.86
CA GLY A 364 1.06 5.68 25.95
C GLY A 364 1.45 7.14 25.61
N LEU A 365 1.96 7.38 24.41
CA LEU A 365 2.22 8.74 23.92
C LEU A 365 0.93 9.58 23.81
N GLN A 366 -0.18 9.02 23.36
CA GLN A 366 -1.46 9.71 23.32
C GLN A 366 -1.92 10.17 24.71
N ASN A 367 -1.68 9.39 25.75
CA ASN A 367 -2.00 9.78 27.12
C ASN A 367 -1.10 10.93 27.59
N LYS A 368 0.17 10.95 27.17
CA LYS A 368 1.16 11.97 27.52
C LYS A 368 0.95 13.30 26.76
N TYR A 369 0.63 13.22 25.46
CA TYR A 369 0.58 14.40 24.59
C TYR A 369 -0.84 14.68 24.08
N LYS A 370 -1.40 15.83 24.48
CA LYS A 370 -2.78 16.24 24.08
C LYS A 370 -2.96 16.44 22.57
N ILE A 371 -1.86 16.71 21.88
CA ILE A 371 -1.85 16.88 20.42
C ILE A 371 -2.18 15.59 19.66
N ILE A 372 -2.02 14.41 20.27
CA ILE A 372 -2.34 13.14 19.62
C ILE A 372 -3.84 12.91 19.76
N GLY A 373 -4.59 13.11 18.68
CA GLY A 373 -6.04 12.97 18.63
C GLY A 373 -6.49 11.52 18.57
N ASP A 374 -5.85 10.72 17.70
CA ASP A 374 -6.20 9.32 17.46
C ASP A 374 -4.97 8.46 17.21
N VAL A 375 -5.03 7.21 17.68
CA VAL A 375 -4.05 6.15 17.42
C VAL A 375 -4.78 4.93 16.90
N ARG A 376 -4.45 4.51 15.70
CA ARG A 376 -5.12 3.41 14.99
C ARG A 376 -4.13 2.56 14.18
N GLY A 377 -4.52 1.35 13.83
CA GLY A 377 -3.70 0.46 13.03
C GLY A 377 -4.07 -1.01 13.18
N LYS A 378 -3.36 -1.85 12.45
CA LYS A 378 -3.48 -3.31 12.49
C LYS A 378 -2.14 -3.95 12.13
N GLY A 379 -1.66 -4.88 12.95
CA GLY A 379 -0.30 -5.41 12.80
C GLY A 379 0.73 -4.28 12.78
N LEU A 380 1.74 -4.38 11.97
CA LEU A 380 2.79 -3.36 11.82
C LEU A 380 2.42 -2.29 10.78
N PHE A 381 1.21 -1.80 10.88
CA PHE A 381 0.73 -0.68 10.08
C PHE A 381 -0.10 0.26 10.98
N CYS A 382 0.58 1.23 11.61
CA CYS A 382 0.03 2.10 12.63
C CYS A 382 0.08 3.58 12.21
N GLY A 383 -0.95 4.32 12.56
CA GLY A 383 -1.07 5.75 12.35
C GLY A 383 -1.39 6.50 13.64
N MET A 384 -0.82 7.68 13.77
CA MET A 384 -1.02 8.58 14.90
C MET A 384 -1.40 9.96 14.34
N GLU A 385 -2.67 10.35 14.50
CA GLU A 385 -3.20 11.58 13.95
C GLU A 385 -3.06 12.74 14.94
N LEU A 386 -2.43 13.84 14.50
CA LEU A 386 -2.14 14.98 15.34
C LEU A 386 -3.17 16.11 15.13
N VAL A 387 -3.72 16.62 16.21
CA VAL A 387 -4.76 17.65 16.23
C VAL A 387 -4.40 18.78 17.20
N LYS A 388 -4.87 20.00 16.94
CA LYS A 388 -4.76 21.12 17.87
C LYS A 388 -5.66 20.93 19.09
N ASN A 389 -6.82 20.29 18.89
CA ASN A 389 -7.81 20.06 19.91
C ASN A 389 -8.57 18.76 19.66
N ARG A 390 -8.59 17.86 20.64
CA ARG A 390 -9.25 16.54 20.53
C ARG A 390 -10.77 16.62 20.39
N LYS A 391 -11.42 17.67 20.90
CA LYS A 391 -12.88 17.84 20.81
C LYS A 391 -13.30 18.32 19.41
N THR A 392 -12.62 19.33 18.91
CA THR A 392 -12.91 19.88 17.56
C THR A 392 -12.28 19.05 16.45
N LYS A 393 -11.29 18.20 16.79
CA LYS A 393 -10.48 17.39 15.86
C LYS A 393 -9.77 18.26 14.80
N GLU A 394 -9.57 19.56 15.09
CA GLU A 394 -8.86 20.49 14.20
C GLU A 394 -7.42 19.99 14.00
N PRO A 395 -6.98 19.73 12.75
CA PRO A 395 -5.66 19.21 12.47
C PRO A 395 -4.56 20.22 12.82
N VAL A 396 -3.39 19.74 13.21
CA VAL A 396 -2.19 20.59 13.28
C VAL A 396 -1.74 20.97 11.87
N ALA A 397 -0.95 22.04 11.77
CA ALA A 397 -0.30 22.38 10.52
C ALA A 397 0.67 21.28 10.09
N GLU A 398 0.77 21.00 8.79
CA GLU A 398 1.71 20.01 8.22
C GLU A 398 3.16 20.24 8.69
N SER A 399 3.55 21.51 8.85
CA SER A 399 4.88 21.89 9.33
C SER A 399 5.23 21.34 10.72
N VAL A 400 4.24 21.08 11.59
CA VAL A 400 4.45 20.47 12.91
C VAL A 400 4.88 19.01 12.73
N VAL A 401 4.14 18.25 11.93
CA VAL A 401 4.46 16.86 11.64
C VAL A 401 5.80 16.73 10.90
N ALA A 402 6.07 17.66 9.98
CA ALA A 402 7.34 17.70 9.25
C ALA A 402 8.54 17.91 10.19
N LYS A 403 8.41 18.79 11.20
CA LYS A 403 9.45 19.02 12.20
C LYS A 403 9.68 17.79 13.09
N ILE A 404 8.61 17.15 13.55
CA ILE A 404 8.72 15.91 14.34
C ILE A 404 9.45 14.82 13.52
N ALA A 405 9.08 14.63 12.26
CA ALA A 405 9.73 13.64 11.41
C ALA A 405 11.20 13.97 11.12
N ALA A 406 11.52 15.25 10.93
CA ALA A 406 12.91 15.69 10.75
C ALA A 406 13.76 15.46 12.02
N ASP A 407 13.20 15.72 13.19
CA ASP A 407 13.89 15.51 14.47
C ASP A 407 14.11 14.01 14.76
N CYS A 408 13.14 13.14 14.43
CA CYS A 408 13.34 11.69 14.46
C CYS A 408 14.48 11.26 13.52
N MET A 409 14.53 11.80 12.30
CA MET A 409 15.60 11.50 11.34
C MET A 409 16.98 11.97 11.85
N GLU A 410 17.06 13.12 12.52
CA GLU A 410 18.30 13.58 13.19
C GLU A 410 18.74 12.61 14.27
N GLN A 411 17.80 11.97 14.96
CA GLN A 411 18.08 10.92 15.95
C GLN A 411 18.41 9.56 15.31
N GLY A 412 18.31 9.42 13.99
CA GLY A 412 18.60 8.17 13.28
C GLY A 412 17.37 7.28 13.10
N VAL A 413 16.14 7.82 13.19
CA VAL A 413 14.89 7.08 12.98
C VAL A 413 14.08 7.71 11.86
N ILE A 414 13.76 6.92 10.84
CA ILE A 414 12.91 7.34 9.72
C ILE A 414 11.47 6.95 10.02
N ILE A 415 10.59 7.95 10.24
CA ILE A 415 9.15 7.74 10.38
C ILE A 415 8.39 8.29 9.16
N GLY A 416 7.20 7.74 8.91
CA GLY A 416 6.34 8.14 7.81
C GLY A 416 5.43 9.33 8.15
N ARG A 417 5.02 10.04 7.10
CA ARG A 417 3.94 11.03 7.15
C ARG A 417 2.92 10.67 6.09
N THR A 418 1.67 10.62 6.44
CA THR A 418 0.58 10.27 5.54
C THR A 418 -0.58 11.21 5.70
N ASN A 419 -1.65 10.99 4.96
CA ASN A 419 -2.85 11.80 4.87
C ASN A 419 -2.74 12.95 3.86
N ARG A 420 -2.32 12.61 2.65
CA ARG A 420 -2.26 13.54 1.51
C ARG A 420 -3.57 13.59 0.71
N SER A 421 -4.64 13.11 1.31
CA SER A 421 -5.95 13.04 0.66
C SER A 421 -6.80 14.30 0.82
N LEU A 422 -6.47 15.13 1.80
CA LEU A 422 -7.17 16.41 2.02
C LEU A 422 -6.13 17.50 2.18
N ASP A 423 -6.37 18.64 1.52
CA ASP A 423 -5.55 19.83 1.67
C ASP A 423 -5.50 20.27 3.15
N GLY A 424 -4.30 20.54 3.64
CA GLY A 424 -4.07 20.94 5.03
C GLY A 424 -4.19 19.83 6.09
N LEU A 425 -4.43 18.56 5.69
CA LEU A 425 -4.57 17.43 6.63
C LEU A 425 -3.38 16.45 6.62
N ASN A 426 -2.20 16.84 6.21
CA ASN A 426 -0.98 16.02 6.29
C ASN A 426 -0.46 15.92 7.75
N ASN A 427 -1.30 15.43 8.64
CA ASN A 427 -1.12 15.48 10.09
C ASN A 427 -1.03 14.10 10.75
N THR A 428 -0.86 13.02 9.97
CA THR A 428 -0.74 11.66 10.50
C THR A 428 0.69 11.16 10.39
N ILE A 429 1.29 10.81 11.51
CA ILE A 429 2.54 10.04 11.58
C ILE A 429 2.21 8.57 11.30
N CYS A 430 2.97 7.94 10.44
CA CYS A 430 2.85 6.51 10.13
C CYS A 430 4.08 5.76 10.62
N VAL A 431 3.86 4.66 11.35
CA VAL A 431 4.90 3.71 11.78
C VAL A 431 4.55 2.34 11.22
N SER A 432 5.40 1.84 10.34
CA SER A 432 5.17 0.59 9.60
C SER A 432 6.49 -0.09 9.26
N PRO A 433 7.24 -0.53 10.30
CA PRO A 433 8.55 -1.15 10.15
C PRO A 433 8.44 -2.49 9.41
N ALA A 434 9.58 -3.08 9.02
CA ALA A 434 9.59 -4.44 8.48
C ALA A 434 9.06 -5.45 9.50
N LEU A 435 8.51 -6.57 9.01
CA LEU A 435 7.86 -7.59 9.84
C LEU A 435 8.82 -8.30 10.81
N ILE A 436 10.12 -8.13 10.63
CA ILE A 436 11.19 -8.69 11.44
C ILE A 436 11.53 -7.86 12.67
N CYS A 437 10.89 -6.70 12.86
CA CYS A 437 11.22 -5.80 13.97
C CYS A 437 11.03 -6.50 15.32
N THR A 438 11.81 -6.04 16.28
CA THR A 438 11.81 -6.47 17.68
C THR A 438 11.19 -5.39 18.58
N THR A 439 10.97 -5.72 19.85
CA THR A 439 10.57 -4.72 20.86
C THR A 439 11.59 -3.60 21.00
N ASP A 440 12.89 -3.91 20.93
CA ASP A 440 13.96 -2.91 21.04
C ASP A 440 13.92 -1.92 19.86
N ASP A 441 13.67 -2.41 18.64
CA ASP A 441 13.50 -1.55 17.47
C ASP A 441 12.29 -0.61 17.65
N LEU A 442 11.18 -1.14 18.17
CA LEU A 442 9.98 -0.36 18.40
C LEU A 442 10.13 0.65 19.54
N ASP A 443 10.84 0.30 20.59
CA ASP A 443 11.17 1.23 21.69
C ASP A 443 12.03 2.38 21.16
N GLU A 444 13.06 2.12 20.34
CA GLU A 444 13.88 3.16 19.70
C GLU A 444 13.02 4.12 18.85
N VAL A 445 12.05 3.59 18.10
CA VAL A 445 11.12 4.40 17.30
C VAL A 445 10.24 5.28 18.19
N VAL A 446 9.66 4.71 19.23
CA VAL A 446 8.75 5.42 20.15
C VAL A 446 9.50 6.49 20.94
N ASP A 447 10.70 6.18 21.42
CA ASP A 447 11.55 7.11 22.15
C ASP A 447 11.96 8.30 21.26
N ALA A 448 12.31 8.05 19.99
CA ALA A 448 12.61 9.13 19.05
C ALA A 448 11.41 10.05 18.83
N ILE A 449 10.19 9.49 18.70
CA ILE A 449 8.96 10.27 18.59
C ILE A 449 8.69 11.06 19.89
N ASP A 450 8.88 10.44 21.06
CA ASP A 450 8.67 11.08 22.35
C ASP A 450 9.60 12.29 22.55
N ILE A 451 10.88 12.10 22.26
CA ILE A 451 11.89 13.18 22.31
C ILE A 451 11.53 14.31 21.33
N ALA A 452 11.18 13.97 20.10
CA ALA A 452 10.82 14.94 19.08
C ALA A 452 9.57 15.77 19.51
N MET A 453 8.53 15.12 20.02
CA MET A 453 7.33 15.79 20.53
C MET A 453 7.65 16.70 21.71
N SER A 454 8.47 16.25 22.65
CA SER A 454 8.89 17.05 23.82
C SER A 454 9.62 18.32 23.40
N ARG A 455 10.54 18.25 22.43
CA ARG A 455 11.33 19.39 21.93
C ARG A 455 10.46 20.44 21.24
N HIS A 456 9.38 20.03 20.59
CA HIS A 456 8.51 20.95 19.88
C HIS A 456 7.38 21.53 20.75
N GLY A 457 7.43 21.34 22.07
CA GLY A 457 6.51 21.97 23.04
C GLY A 457 5.04 21.58 22.86
N VAL A 458 4.79 20.37 22.36
CA VAL A 458 3.43 19.85 22.06
C VAL A 458 2.84 19.04 23.24
N LEU A 459 2.99 19.55 24.46
CA LEU A 459 2.49 18.96 25.71
C LEU A 459 0.96 19.04 25.83
#